data_7c9663f6618871cacfcdfbed76bd9122
#
_entry.id   7c9663f6618871cacfcdfbed76bd9122
#
_cell.length_a   1.000
_cell.length_b   1.000
_cell.length_c   1.000
_cell.angle_alpha   90.00
_cell.angle_beta   90.00
_cell.angle_gamma   90.00
#
_symmetry.space_group_name_H-M   'P 1'
#
loop_
_entity.id
_entity.type
_entity.pdbx_description
1 polymer ?
#
loop_
_entity_poly.entity_id
_entity_poly.type
_entity_poly.pdbx_seq_one_letter_code
_entity_poly.pdbx_strand_id
1 'polypeptide(L)'
;CACLVGSEMCIRDRCVALTGTSLSVCGAAMQGLLKNPLADGSTLGVSSGASLGAVISIAFGITLPGIPLAGTMSMAMLFAFLSLVVILGLAYRLDGSLSTGTIILIGVIYSMFVSSVLSLVITFAPDKVQSITFWTMGSLAGRGYVHVLVLLGALVVFGGVLFGCARELNAFAVGEDNARHIGVNVRRVKLTVMIAVSALIGVCVSVGGTIGFVGLVTPHMVRLITGPNHRRLLPASAFGGAIFLMLCDLLARTLFDPRELPVGVVTSFIGSILFVVIFIRTRRGEK
;
A
#
# COMPACT_ATOMS: atom_id res chain seq x y z
N CYS A 1 11.03 18.61 -27.99
CA CYS A 1 11.52 17.59 -27.01
C CYS A 1 11.45 18.09 -25.56
N ALA A 2 11.82 19.34 -25.25
CA ALA A 2 11.78 19.88 -23.88
C ALA A 2 10.35 19.93 -23.30
N CYS A 3 9.32 20.22 -24.10
CA CYS A 3 7.92 20.20 -23.65
C CYS A 3 7.39 18.79 -23.35
N LEU A 4 7.81 17.77 -24.09
CA LEU A 4 7.43 16.38 -23.85
C LEU A 4 8.07 15.82 -22.57
N VAL A 5 9.35 16.09 -22.36
CA VAL A 5 10.07 15.69 -21.13
C VAL A 5 9.46 16.36 -19.89
N GLY A 6 9.11 17.65 -19.98
CA GLY A 6 8.42 18.35 -18.89
C GLY A 6 7.02 17.80 -18.59
N SER A 7 6.26 17.35 -19.60
CA SER A 7 4.94 16.78 -19.40
C SER A 7 4.99 15.37 -18.78
N GLU A 8 5.96 14.53 -19.16
CA GLU A 8 6.17 13.21 -18.59
C GLU A 8 6.59 13.29 -17.11
N MET A 9 7.48 14.22 -16.77
CA MET A 9 7.86 14.49 -15.38
C MET A 9 6.65 14.92 -14.55
N CYS A 10 5.81 15.83 -15.07
CA CYS A 10 4.60 16.26 -14.36
C CYS A 10 3.60 15.12 -14.14
N ILE A 11 3.45 14.18 -15.09
CA ILE A 11 2.55 13.03 -14.95
C ILE A 11 3.10 12.07 -13.88
N ARG A 12 4.40 11.77 -13.92
CA ARG A 12 5.09 10.94 -12.93
C ARG A 12 4.93 11.53 -11.53
N ASP A 13 5.19 12.81 -11.34
CA ASP A 13 5.06 13.49 -10.05
C ASP A 13 3.62 13.38 -9.49
N ARG A 14 2.60 13.49 -10.35
CA ARG A 14 1.20 13.27 -9.95
C ARG A 14 0.94 11.81 -9.54
N CYS A 15 1.44 10.84 -10.29
CA CYS A 15 1.33 9.42 -9.92
C CYS A 15 2.02 9.15 -8.58
N VAL A 16 3.21 9.70 -8.37
CA VAL A 16 3.97 9.56 -7.12
C VAL A 16 3.22 10.18 -5.95
N ALA A 17 2.72 11.42 -6.10
CA ALA A 17 1.95 12.09 -5.04
C ALA A 17 0.70 11.29 -4.66
N LEU A 18 -0.10 10.85 -5.65
CA LEU A 18 -1.31 10.08 -5.40
C LEU A 18 -1.03 8.71 -4.77
N THR A 19 0.02 8.03 -5.21
CA THR A 19 0.44 6.73 -4.63
C THR A 19 0.90 6.92 -3.19
N GLY A 20 1.73 7.93 -2.91
CA GLY A 20 2.20 8.26 -1.56
C GLY A 20 1.06 8.61 -0.61
N THR A 21 0.13 9.46 -1.08
CA THR A 21 -1.12 9.79 -0.36
C THR A 21 -1.91 8.52 -0.02
N SER A 22 -2.16 7.68 -1.01
CA SER A 22 -2.99 6.48 -0.88
C SER A 22 -2.39 5.49 0.11
N LEU A 23 -1.10 5.17 -0.04
CA LEU A 23 -0.41 4.22 0.84
C LEU A 23 -0.36 4.74 2.29
N SER A 24 -0.10 6.03 2.49
CA SER A 24 -0.04 6.62 3.83
C SER A 24 -1.40 6.66 4.52
N VAL A 25 -2.48 7.01 3.80
CA VAL A 25 -3.85 6.97 4.34
C VAL A 25 -4.25 5.54 4.69
N CYS A 26 -3.93 4.55 3.83
CA CYS A 26 -4.14 3.13 4.13
C CYS A 26 -3.39 2.69 5.40
N GLY A 27 -2.12 3.08 5.53
CA GLY A 27 -1.31 2.79 6.70
C GLY A 27 -1.90 3.40 7.98
N ALA A 28 -2.29 4.68 7.95
CA ALA A 28 -2.92 5.35 9.09
C ALA A 28 -4.22 4.64 9.53
N ALA A 29 -5.06 4.25 8.58
CA ALA A 29 -6.29 3.52 8.85
C ALA A 29 -6.03 2.12 9.44
N MET A 30 -5.05 1.39 8.88
CA MET A 30 -4.68 0.05 9.38
C MET A 30 -4.05 0.09 10.76
N GLN A 31 -3.17 1.05 11.04
CA GLN A 31 -2.59 1.24 12.38
C GLN A 31 -3.67 1.54 13.43
N GLY A 32 -4.69 2.33 13.06
CA GLY A 32 -5.83 2.61 13.92
C GLY A 32 -6.72 1.39 14.13
N LEU A 33 -7.04 0.67 13.06
CA LEU A 33 -7.91 -0.50 13.08
C LEU A 33 -7.30 -1.65 13.90
N LEU A 34 -6.02 -1.97 13.65
CA LEU A 34 -5.32 -3.10 14.27
C LEU A 34 -4.65 -2.73 15.60
N LYS A 35 -4.72 -1.46 16.03
CA LYS A 35 -4.02 -0.94 17.21
C LYS A 35 -2.55 -1.33 17.26
N ASN A 36 -1.93 -1.41 16.12
CA ASN A 36 -0.55 -1.80 15.98
C ASN A 36 0.18 -0.74 15.12
N PRO A 37 1.15 0.01 15.67
CA PRO A 37 1.89 1.01 14.91
C PRO A 37 2.73 0.41 13.79
N LEU A 38 2.94 -0.91 13.81
CA LEU A 38 3.65 -1.66 12.78
C LEU A 38 2.71 -2.17 11.67
N ALA A 39 1.41 -1.94 11.80
CA ALA A 39 0.47 -2.36 10.78
C ALA A 39 0.60 -1.48 9.54
N ASP A 40 0.71 -2.14 8.41
CA ASP A 40 0.75 -1.56 7.09
C ASP A 40 -0.29 -2.27 6.21
N GLY A 41 -0.64 -1.67 5.12
CA GLY A 41 -1.52 -2.31 4.15
C GLY A 41 -0.96 -3.61 3.55
N SER A 42 0.35 -3.79 3.55
CA SER A 42 0.99 -5.04 3.14
C SER A 42 0.73 -6.20 4.12
N THR A 43 0.47 -5.91 5.40
CA THR A 43 0.20 -6.94 6.44
C THR A 43 -1.06 -7.74 6.17
N LEU A 44 -1.97 -7.21 5.33
CA LEU A 44 -3.16 -7.95 4.88
C LEU A 44 -2.85 -9.00 3.79
N GLY A 45 -1.64 -9.03 3.21
CA GLY A 45 -1.29 -9.97 2.14
C GLY A 45 -1.83 -9.60 0.74
N VAL A 46 -2.58 -8.52 0.61
CA VAL A 46 -3.15 -8.09 -0.68
C VAL A 46 -2.08 -7.66 -1.67
N SER A 47 -1.02 -6.99 -1.20
CA SER A 47 0.14 -6.62 -2.03
C SER A 47 0.84 -7.85 -2.61
N SER A 48 0.97 -8.92 -1.83
CA SER A 48 1.56 -10.19 -2.29
C SER A 48 0.72 -10.81 -3.41
N GLY A 49 -0.61 -10.81 -3.26
CA GLY A 49 -1.50 -11.28 -4.31
C GLY A 49 -1.44 -10.43 -5.58
N ALA A 50 -1.43 -9.10 -5.46
CA ALA A 50 -1.23 -8.19 -6.59
C ALA A 50 0.07 -8.51 -7.33
N SER A 51 1.15 -8.76 -6.58
CA SER A 51 2.45 -9.15 -7.13
C SER A 51 2.39 -10.47 -7.89
N LEU A 52 1.67 -11.46 -7.35
CA LEU A 52 1.48 -12.74 -8.03
C LEU A 52 0.78 -12.56 -9.38
N GLY A 53 -0.31 -11.78 -9.40
CA GLY A 53 -1.03 -11.49 -10.65
C GLY A 53 -0.16 -10.81 -11.70
N ALA A 54 0.63 -9.82 -11.29
CA ALA A 54 1.56 -9.14 -12.18
C ALA A 54 2.65 -10.06 -12.70
N VAL A 55 3.25 -10.88 -11.83
CA VAL A 55 4.32 -11.81 -12.20
C VAL A 55 3.81 -12.88 -13.16
N ILE A 56 2.61 -13.42 -12.93
CA ILE A 56 1.94 -14.31 -13.88
C ILE A 56 1.76 -13.63 -15.23
N SER A 57 1.28 -12.38 -15.26
CA SER A 57 1.10 -11.62 -16.50
C SER A 57 2.42 -11.45 -17.27
N ILE A 58 3.50 -11.11 -16.56
CA ILE A 58 4.84 -10.91 -17.16
C ILE A 58 5.42 -12.24 -17.65
N ALA A 59 5.33 -13.30 -16.84
CA ALA A 59 5.88 -14.61 -17.13
C ALA A 59 5.24 -15.24 -18.38
N PHE A 60 3.91 -15.15 -18.48
CA PHE A 60 3.15 -15.75 -19.59
C PHE A 60 2.84 -14.75 -20.72
N GLY A 61 3.34 -13.51 -20.65
CA GLY A 61 3.16 -12.52 -21.70
C GLY A 61 1.70 -12.09 -21.92
N ILE A 62 0.88 -12.05 -20.85
CA ILE A 62 -0.53 -11.64 -20.93
C ILE A 62 -0.59 -10.15 -21.20
N THR A 63 -0.96 -9.79 -22.43
CA THR A 63 -1.10 -8.40 -22.87
C THR A 63 -2.54 -8.13 -23.28
N LEU A 64 -3.03 -6.92 -23.02
CA LEU A 64 -4.29 -6.45 -23.57
C LEU A 64 -4.02 -5.59 -24.80
N PRO A 65 -4.71 -5.83 -25.95
CA PRO A 65 -4.49 -5.06 -27.16
C PRO A 65 -4.73 -3.56 -26.94
N GLY A 66 -3.81 -2.74 -27.40
CA GLY A 66 -3.97 -1.27 -27.45
C GLY A 66 -3.50 -0.49 -26.22
N ILE A 67 -3.24 -1.11 -25.07
CA ILE A 67 -2.77 -0.39 -23.88
C ILE A 67 -1.55 -1.13 -23.29
N PRO A 68 -0.33 -0.56 -23.38
CA PRO A 68 0.86 -1.13 -22.75
C PRO A 68 0.65 -1.28 -21.23
N LEU A 69 1.10 -2.37 -20.66
CA LEU A 69 0.97 -2.70 -19.22
C LEU A 69 -0.46 -2.96 -18.71
N ALA A 70 -1.52 -2.78 -19.51
CA ALA A 70 -2.89 -3.02 -19.06
C ALA A 70 -3.12 -4.48 -18.64
N GLY A 71 -2.48 -5.45 -19.30
CA GLY A 71 -2.53 -6.85 -18.90
C GLY A 71 -1.97 -7.08 -17.49
N THR A 72 -0.78 -6.53 -17.21
CA THR A 72 -0.13 -6.64 -15.90
C THR A 72 -0.95 -5.94 -14.82
N MET A 73 -1.48 -4.73 -15.10
CA MET A 73 -2.33 -4.01 -14.16
C MET A 73 -3.63 -4.77 -13.86
N SER A 74 -4.32 -5.25 -14.88
CA SER A 74 -5.58 -5.99 -14.70
C SER A 74 -5.39 -7.28 -13.92
N MET A 75 -4.33 -8.02 -14.20
CA MET A 75 -3.98 -9.24 -13.46
C MET A 75 -3.60 -8.92 -12.01
N ALA A 76 -2.82 -7.87 -11.77
CA ALA A 76 -2.48 -7.43 -10.42
C ALA A 76 -3.74 -7.03 -9.62
N MET A 77 -4.66 -6.27 -10.20
CA MET A 77 -5.92 -5.89 -9.57
C MET A 77 -6.82 -7.10 -9.29
N LEU A 78 -6.95 -8.01 -10.25
CA LEU A 78 -7.74 -9.23 -10.09
C LEU A 78 -7.22 -10.08 -8.93
N PHE A 79 -5.91 -10.32 -8.89
CA PHE A 79 -5.29 -11.13 -7.84
C PHE A 79 -5.28 -10.41 -6.48
N ALA A 80 -5.19 -9.08 -6.45
CA ALA A 80 -5.39 -8.30 -5.22
C ALA A 80 -6.82 -8.52 -4.66
N PHE A 81 -7.82 -8.46 -5.52
CA PHE A 81 -9.21 -8.72 -5.13
C PHE A 81 -9.43 -10.17 -4.68
N LEU A 82 -8.91 -11.15 -5.43
CA LEU A 82 -8.97 -12.57 -5.03
C LEU A 82 -8.30 -12.81 -3.68
N SER A 83 -7.14 -12.20 -3.44
CA SER A 83 -6.44 -12.27 -2.16
C SER A 83 -7.28 -11.74 -1.01
N LEU A 84 -7.93 -10.59 -1.22
CA LEU A 84 -8.83 -10.02 -0.23
C LEU A 84 -9.98 -11.00 0.10
N VAL A 85 -10.62 -11.57 -0.92
CA VAL A 85 -11.71 -12.54 -0.74
C VAL A 85 -11.24 -13.78 0.03
N VAL A 86 -10.07 -14.32 -0.34
CA VAL A 86 -9.49 -15.50 0.33
C VAL A 86 -9.17 -15.18 1.79
N ILE A 87 -8.47 -14.08 2.05
CA ILE A 87 -8.04 -13.69 3.39
C ILE A 87 -9.24 -13.41 4.29
N LEU A 88 -10.21 -12.63 3.82
CA LEU A 88 -11.43 -12.34 4.59
C LEU A 88 -12.30 -13.60 4.78
N GLY A 89 -12.39 -14.43 3.76
CA GLY A 89 -13.13 -15.71 3.84
C GLY A 89 -12.53 -16.66 4.85
N LEU A 90 -11.20 -16.81 4.88
CA LEU A 90 -10.49 -17.62 5.87
C LEU A 90 -10.61 -17.01 7.26
N ALA A 91 -10.40 -15.69 7.40
CA ALA A 91 -10.52 -14.99 8.68
C ALA A 91 -11.92 -15.17 9.27
N TYR A 92 -12.96 -15.06 8.44
CA TYR A 92 -14.33 -15.22 8.87
C TYR A 92 -14.66 -16.66 9.28
N ARG A 93 -14.13 -17.67 8.58
CA ARG A 93 -14.34 -19.08 8.92
C ARG A 93 -13.63 -19.52 10.20
N LEU A 94 -12.44 -18.98 10.46
CA LEU A 94 -11.63 -19.32 11.63
C LEU A 94 -12.06 -18.54 12.87
N ASP A 95 -12.44 -17.28 12.69
CA ASP A 95 -12.86 -16.40 13.78
C ASP A 95 -13.93 -15.41 13.29
N GLY A 96 -15.17 -15.72 13.59
CA GLY A 96 -16.33 -14.88 13.22
C GLY A 96 -16.27 -13.46 13.81
N SER A 97 -15.43 -13.21 14.83
CA SER A 97 -15.22 -11.90 15.44
C SER A 97 -14.23 -11.02 14.62
N LEU A 98 -13.49 -11.60 13.67
CA LEU A 98 -12.43 -10.93 12.92
C LEU A 98 -11.40 -10.29 13.86
N SER A 99 -10.89 -11.07 14.83
CA SER A 99 -9.89 -10.56 15.76
C SER A 99 -8.62 -10.09 15.01
N THR A 100 -7.99 -9.04 15.54
CA THR A 100 -6.77 -8.46 14.95
C THR A 100 -5.67 -9.50 14.76
N GLY A 101 -5.48 -10.38 15.76
CA GLY A 101 -4.48 -11.44 15.70
C GLY A 101 -4.73 -12.43 14.56
N THR A 102 -5.98 -12.87 14.38
CA THR A 102 -6.38 -13.79 13.31
C THR A 102 -6.16 -13.17 11.92
N ILE A 103 -6.53 -11.90 11.74
CA ILE A 103 -6.34 -11.20 10.46
C ILE A 103 -4.85 -11.12 10.09
N ILE A 104 -4.01 -10.70 11.03
CA ILE A 104 -2.55 -10.59 10.81
C ILE A 104 -1.96 -11.97 10.51
N LEU A 105 -2.32 -12.98 11.30
CA LEU A 105 -1.79 -14.35 11.11
C LEU A 105 -2.13 -14.89 9.71
N ILE A 106 -3.38 -14.75 9.28
CA ILE A 106 -3.80 -15.21 7.95
C ILE A 106 -3.10 -14.43 6.86
N GLY A 107 -2.97 -13.09 7.01
CA GLY A 107 -2.24 -12.24 6.05
C GLY A 107 -0.79 -12.68 5.88
N VAL A 108 -0.10 -12.99 6.97
CA VAL A 108 1.29 -13.48 6.95
C VAL A 108 1.38 -14.85 6.29
N ILE A 109 0.55 -15.82 6.70
CA ILE A 109 0.55 -17.17 6.12
C ILE A 109 0.24 -17.11 4.61
N TYR A 110 -0.76 -16.31 4.23
CA TYR A 110 -1.10 -16.10 2.82
C TYR A 110 0.07 -15.49 2.03
N SER A 111 0.74 -14.49 2.58
CA SER A 111 1.90 -13.86 1.94
C SER A 111 3.06 -14.85 1.76
N MET A 112 3.31 -15.71 2.74
CA MET A 112 4.34 -16.77 2.63
C MET A 112 3.98 -17.79 1.55
N PHE A 113 2.72 -18.21 1.50
CA PHE A 113 2.22 -19.12 0.44
C PHE A 113 2.40 -18.48 -0.95
N VAL A 114 1.95 -17.23 -1.12
CA VAL A 114 2.08 -16.50 -2.38
C VAL A 114 3.56 -16.33 -2.77
N SER A 115 4.44 -16.04 -1.82
CA SER A 115 5.90 -15.94 -2.10
C SER A 115 6.47 -17.25 -2.61
N SER A 116 6.01 -18.40 -2.10
CA SER A 116 6.43 -19.72 -2.61
C SER A 116 5.93 -19.95 -4.02
N VAL A 117 4.69 -19.57 -4.33
CA VAL A 117 4.13 -19.66 -5.69
C VAL A 117 4.87 -18.72 -6.65
N LEU A 118 5.21 -17.49 -6.21
CA LEU A 118 6.02 -16.54 -6.97
C LEU A 118 7.38 -17.15 -7.35
N SER A 119 8.07 -17.74 -6.39
CA SER A 119 9.36 -18.40 -6.64
C SER A 119 9.24 -19.53 -7.67
N LEU A 120 8.15 -20.29 -7.60
CA LEU A 120 7.85 -21.34 -8.57
C LEU A 120 7.64 -20.76 -9.98
N VAL A 121 6.82 -19.72 -10.12
CA VAL A 121 6.57 -19.05 -11.41
C VAL A 121 7.86 -18.49 -12.01
N ILE A 122 8.71 -17.87 -11.19
CA ILE A 122 10.01 -17.32 -11.62
C ILE A 122 10.93 -18.44 -12.14
N THR A 123 10.94 -19.60 -11.48
CA THR A 123 11.75 -20.76 -11.89
C THR A 123 11.35 -21.27 -13.29
N PHE A 124 10.07 -21.21 -13.64
CA PHE A 124 9.58 -21.63 -14.97
C PHE A 124 9.65 -20.53 -16.04
N ALA A 125 10.06 -19.32 -15.70
CA ALA A 125 10.18 -18.20 -16.63
C ALA A 125 11.56 -17.51 -16.55
N PRO A 126 12.68 -18.23 -16.79
CA PRO A 126 14.03 -17.71 -16.61
C PRO A 126 14.32 -16.47 -17.47
N ASP A 127 13.77 -16.41 -18.68
CA ASP A 127 13.94 -15.28 -19.60
C ASP A 127 13.25 -13.98 -19.12
N LYS A 128 12.36 -14.08 -18.15
CA LYS A 128 11.56 -12.94 -17.61
C LYS A 128 12.04 -12.47 -16.24
N VAL A 129 13.04 -13.10 -15.65
CA VAL A 129 13.53 -12.80 -14.29
C VAL A 129 13.86 -11.32 -14.12
N GLN A 130 14.55 -10.71 -15.09
CA GLN A 130 14.90 -9.30 -15.04
C GLN A 130 13.65 -8.40 -14.97
N SER A 131 12.69 -8.61 -15.86
CA SER A 131 11.45 -7.84 -15.92
C SER A 131 10.61 -7.99 -14.65
N ILE A 132 10.51 -9.21 -14.13
CA ILE A 132 9.82 -9.52 -12.88
C ILE A 132 10.48 -8.82 -11.71
N THR A 133 11.81 -8.90 -11.62
CA THR A 133 12.58 -8.27 -10.54
C THR A 133 12.40 -6.75 -10.55
N PHE A 134 12.54 -6.09 -11.70
CA PHE A 134 12.32 -4.65 -11.82
C PHE A 134 10.90 -4.25 -11.44
N TRP A 135 9.90 -5.03 -11.86
CA TRP A 135 8.51 -4.75 -11.51
C TRP A 135 8.27 -4.89 -9.99
N THR A 136 8.81 -5.95 -9.38
CA THR A 136 8.66 -6.18 -7.92
C THR A 136 9.41 -5.16 -7.06
N MET A 137 10.44 -4.51 -7.58
CA MET A 137 11.14 -3.42 -6.90
C MET A 137 10.34 -2.12 -6.83
N GLY A 138 9.26 -1.99 -7.60
CA GLY A 138 8.40 -0.82 -7.63
C GLY A 138 8.98 0.37 -8.40
N SER A 139 8.26 0.81 -9.43
CA SER A 139 8.63 1.98 -10.23
C SER A 139 7.39 2.68 -10.78
N LEU A 140 7.42 4.01 -10.76
CA LEU A 140 6.38 4.87 -11.32
C LEU A 140 6.85 5.55 -12.63
N ALA A 141 7.99 5.13 -13.18
CA ALA A 141 8.49 5.61 -14.46
C ALA A 141 7.59 5.16 -15.62
N GLY A 142 7.47 5.98 -16.67
CA GLY A 142 6.70 5.66 -17.88
C GLY A 142 5.18 5.55 -17.68
N ARG A 143 4.63 6.17 -16.64
CA ARG A 143 3.17 6.18 -16.39
C ARG A 143 2.50 7.36 -17.12
N GLY A 144 1.33 7.08 -17.75
CA GLY A 144 0.55 8.08 -18.46
C GLY A 144 -0.64 8.61 -17.64
N TYR A 145 -1.41 9.55 -18.22
CA TYR A 145 -2.58 10.16 -17.57
C TYR A 145 -3.65 9.17 -17.12
N VAL A 146 -3.81 8.04 -17.82
CA VAL A 146 -4.76 6.98 -17.43
C VAL A 146 -4.44 6.47 -16.02
N HIS A 147 -3.16 6.29 -15.69
CA HIS A 147 -2.73 5.83 -14.37
C HIS A 147 -3.03 6.88 -13.29
N VAL A 148 -2.87 8.17 -13.61
CA VAL A 148 -3.24 9.28 -12.70
C VAL A 148 -4.74 9.26 -12.42
N LEU A 149 -5.59 9.09 -13.45
CA LEU A 149 -7.05 9.04 -13.30
C LEU A 149 -7.48 7.82 -12.49
N VAL A 150 -6.89 6.66 -12.72
CA VAL A 150 -7.17 5.42 -11.94
C VAL A 150 -6.79 5.59 -10.49
N LEU A 151 -5.60 6.13 -10.19
CA LEU A 151 -5.16 6.42 -8.82
C LEU A 151 -6.04 7.45 -8.13
N LEU A 152 -6.37 8.53 -8.83
CA LEU A 152 -7.24 9.60 -8.29
C LEU A 152 -8.65 9.08 -8.02
N GLY A 153 -9.25 8.34 -8.97
CA GLY A 153 -10.55 7.73 -8.80
C GLY A 153 -10.60 6.77 -7.62
N ALA A 154 -9.60 5.90 -7.50
CA ALA A 154 -9.48 4.99 -6.36
C ALA A 154 -9.31 5.75 -5.03
N LEU A 155 -8.48 6.79 -5.00
CA LEU A 155 -8.27 7.62 -3.80
C LEU A 155 -9.56 8.35 -3.40
N VAL A 156 -10.30 8.91 -4.34
CA VAL A 156 -11.56 9.61 -4.07
C VAL A 156 -12.60 8.64 -3.50
N VAL A 157 -12.76 7.46 -4.11
CA VAL A 157 -13.76 6.49 -3.68
C VAL A 157 -13.34 5.82 -2.36
N PHE A 158 -12.22 5.12 -2.35
CA PHE A 158 -11.80 4.31 -1.19
C PHE A 158 -11.16 5.17 -0.10
N GLY A 159 -10.37 6.18 -0.47
CA GLY A 159 -9.87 7.17 0.48
C GLY A 159 -11.00 7.92 1.15
N GLY A 160 -12.02 8.35 0.39
CA GLY A 160 -13.24 8.99 0.93
C GLY A 160 -13.95 8.10 1.97
N VAL A 161 -14.04 6.79 1.73
CA VAL A 161 -14.57 5.83 2.72
C VAL A 161 -13.69 5.82 3.98
N LEU A 162 -12.36 5.78 3.85
CA LEU A 162 -11.45 5.80 5.00
C LEU A 162 -11.56 7.10 5.81
N PHE A 163 -11.67 8.25 5.15
CA PHE A 163 -11.91 9.52 5.80
C PHE A 163 -13.26 9.54 6.53
N GLY A 164 -14.29 8.95 5.94
CA GLY A 164 -15.61 8.78 6.57
C GLY A 164 -15.56 7.95 7.85
N CYS A 165 -14.69 6.92 7.90
CA CYS A 165 -14.51 6.07 9.08
C CYS A 165 -13.58 6.66 10.17
N ALA A 166 -13.16 7.93 10.07
CA ALA A 166 -12.23 8.54 11.03
C ALA A 166 -12.76 8.58 12.47
N ARG A 167 -14.08 8.68 12.65
CA ARG A 167 -14.72 8.68 13.99
C ARG A 167 -14.69 7.30 14.62
N GLU A 168 -15.03 6.30 13.82
CA GLU A 168 -15.04 4.90 14.23
C GLU A 168 -13.62 4.42 14.55
N LEU A 169 -12.62 4.82 13.75
CA LEU A 169 -11.21 4.53 14.02
C LEU A 169 -10.73 5.17 15.34
N ASN A 170 -11.22 6.35 15.70
CA ASN A 170 -10.95 6.94 17.02
C ASN A 170 -11.58 6.14 18.16
N ALA A 171 -12.78 5.59 17.95
CA ALA A 171 -13.43 4.73 18.93
C ALA A 171 -12.65 3.43 19.16
N PHE A 172 -12.05 2.86 18.09
CA PHE A 172 -11.17 1.69 18.19
C PHE A 172 -9.92 1.96 19.03
N ALA A 173 -9.40 3.19 19.07
CA ALA A 173 -8.22 3.54 19.87
C ALA A 173 -8.44 3.27 21.36
N VAL A 174 -9.67 3.43 21.86
CA VAL A 174 -10.04 3.21 23.26
C VAL A 174 -10.29 1.72 23.59
N GLY A 175 -10.56 0.89 22.58
CA GLY A 175 -10.82 -0.53 22.74
C GLY A 175 -12.01 -1.02 21.89
N GLU A 176 -11.95 -2.25 21.38
CA GLU A 176 -13.06 -2.82 20.61
C GLU A 176 -14.33 -2.97 21.45
N ASP A 177 -14.19 -3.39 22.70
CA ASP A 177 -15.32 -3.56 23.61
C ASP A 177 -15.93 -2.21 23.97
N ASN A 178 -15.10 -1.21 24.27
CA ASN A 178 -15.55 0.15 24.50
C ASN A 178 -16.23 0.74 23.26
N ALA A 179 -15.70 0.49 22.06
CA ALA A 179 -16.32 0.92 20.81
C ALA A 179 -17.72 0.29 20.63
N ARG A 180 -17.91 -0.99 21.01
CA ARG A 180 -19.22 -1.64 21.01
C ARG A 180 -20.20 -0.99 21.98
N HIS A 181 -19.76 -0.67 23.20
CA HIS A 181 -20.58 -0.04 24.21
C HIS A 181 -21.12 1.35 23.80
N ILE A 182 -20.36 2.10 23.01
CA ILE A 182 -20.80 3.39 22.45
C ILE A 182 -21.57 3.25 21.14
N GLY A 183 -21.96 2.04 20.74
CA GLY A 183 -22.83 1.77 19.59
C GLY A 183 -22.12 1.61 18.24
N VAL A 184 -20.78 1.50 18.19
CA VAL A 184 -20.05 1.25 16.95
C VAL A 184 -20.17 -0.22 16.54
N ASN A 185 -20.64 -0.47 15.32
CA ASN A 185 -20.62 -1.81 14.74
C ASN A 185 -19.21 -2.22 14.30
N VAL A 186 -18.44 -2.75 15.26
CA VAL A 186 -17.04 -3.14 15.11
C VAL A 186 -16.80 -3.98 13.86
N ARG A 187 -17.66 -4.98 13.60
CA ARG A 187 -17.51 -5.87 12.46
C ARG A 187 -17.68 -5.16 11.12
N ARG A 188 -18.69 -4.29 11.00
CA ARG A 188 -18.90 -3.51 9.76
C ARG A 188 -17.75 -2.58 9.50
N VAL A 189 -17.27 -1.86 10.51
CA VAL A 189 -16.15 -0.94 10.36
C VAL A 189 -14.88 -1.68 9.95
N LYS A 190 -14.55 -2.82 10.59
CA LYS A 190 -13.41 -3.65 10.20
C LYS A 190 -13.48 -4.06 8.73
N LEU A 191 -14.61 -4.62 8.30
CA LEU A 191 -14.79 -5.05 6.91
C LEU A 191 -14.69 -3.87 5.94
N THR A 192 -15.36 -2.75 6.22
CA THR A 192 -15.34 -1.56 5.36
C THR A 192 -13.93 -1.00 5.21
N VAL A 193 -13.19 -0.85 6.31
CA VAL A 193 -11.81 -0.34 6.28
C VAL A 193 -10.88 -1.33 5.55
N MET A 194 -10.96 -2.63 5.84
CA MET A 194 -10.14 -3.63 5.17
C MET A 194 -10.40 -3.70 3.66
N ILE A 195 -11.66 -3.64 3.24
CA ILE A 195 -12.02 -3.62 1.81
C ILE A 195 -11.48 -2.35 1.14
N ALA A 196 -11.69 -1.18 1.74
CA ALA A 196 -11.24 0.10 1.18
C ALA A 196 -9.70 0.17 1.09
N VAL A 197 -9.00 -0.24 2.15
CA VAL A 197 -7.53 -0.31 2.17
C VAL A 197 -7.02 -1.28 1.12
N SER A 198 -7.58 -2.48 1.05
CA SER A 198 -7.12 -3.50 0.09
C SER A 198 -7.35 -3.09 -1.35
N ALA A 199 -8.51 -2.47 -1.66
CA ALA A 199 -8.79 -1.96 -2.99
C ALA A 199 -7.82 -0.85 -3.38
N LEU A 200 -7.57 0.11 -2.48
CA LEU A 200 -6.67 1.23 -2.73
C LEU A 200 -5.22 0.77 -2.91
N ILE A 201 -4.75 -0.18 -2.08
CA ILE A 201 -3.42 -0.79 -2.21
C ILE A 201 -3.32 -1.60 -3.49
N GLY A 202 -4.34 -2.39 -3.82
CA GLY A 202 -4.37 -3.17 -5.06
C GLY A 202 -4.18 -2.28 -6.29
N VAL A 203 -4.84 -1.11 -6.32
CA VAL A 203 -4.65 -0.11 -7.38
C VAL A 203 -3.22 0.46 -7.35
N CYS A 204 -2.71 0.86 -6.19
CA CYS A 204 -1.35 1.41 -6.08
C CYS A 204 -0.29 0.41 -6.57
N VAL A 205 -0.39 -0.84 -6.14
CA VAL A 205 0.54 -1.92 -6.54
C VAL A 205 0.40 -2.25 -8.02
N SER A 206 -0.81 -2.26 -8.57
CA SER A 206 -1.02 -2.52 -10.01
C SER A 206 -0.38 -1.44 -10.89
N VAL A 207 -0.36 -0.19 -10.43
CA VAL A 207 0.26 0.93 -11.15
C VAL A 207 1.76 1.01 -10.93
N GLY A 208 2.23 0.91 -9.69
CA GLY A 208 3.61 1.22 -9.31
C GLY A 208 4.48 0.03 -8.92
N GLY A 209 3.95 -1.20 -8.89
CA GLY A 209 4.63 -2.33 -8.26
C GLY A 209 4.62 -2.21 -6.73
N THR A 210 5.45 -3.00 -6.05
CA THR A 210 5.48 -2.97 -4.59
C THR A 210 6.30 -1.80 -4.07
N ILE A 211 5.66 -0.89 -3.32
CA ILE A 211 6.29 0.25 -2.66
C ILE A 211 6.03 0.11 -1.16
N GLY A 212 7.08 -0.23 -0.42
CA GLY A 212 7.02 -0.45 1.02
C GLY A 212 7.30 0.79 1.85
N PHE A 213 7.10 0.67 3.17
CA PHE A 213 7.42 1.65 4.20
C PHE A 213 6.64 2.97 4.19
N VAL A 214 6.06 3.42 3.08
CA VAL A 214 5.28 4.67 3.02
C VAL A 214 4.12 4.63 4.00
N GLY A 215 3.33 3.56 3.97
CA GLY A 215 2.17 3.36 4.86
C GLY A 215 2.56 3.09 6.32
N LEU A 216 3.78 2.66 6.57
CA LEU A 216 4.27 2.39 7.91
C LEU A 216 4.85 3.65 8.57
N VAL A 217 5.81 4.28 7.90
CA VAL A 217 6.64 5.35 8.47
C VAL A 217 5.90 6.66 8.51
N THR A 218 5.23 7.04 7.40
CA THR A 218 4.62 8.37 7.29
C THR A 218 3.52 8.62 8.31
N PRO A 219 2.52 7.73 8.53
CA PRO A 219 1.49 7.97 9.53
C PRO A 219 2.08 8.00 10.95
N HIS A 220 3.12 7.22 11.19
CA HIS A 220 3.79 7.21 12.50
C HIS A 220 4.48 8.54 12.77
N MET A 221 5.23 9.10 11.82
CA MET A 221 5.84 10.43 11.91
C MET A 221 4.79 11.54 12.09
N VAL A 222 3.75 11.48 11.28
CA VAL A 222 2.67 12.50 11.32
C VAL A 222 1.93 12.46 12.66
N ARG A 223 1.74 11.29 13.23
CA ARG A 223 1.10 11.12 14.55
C ARG A 223 1.87 11.81 15.67
N LEU A 224 3.20 11.88 15.60
CA LEU A 224 4.01 12.61 16.57
C LEU A 224 3.74 14.13 16.56
N ILE A 225 3.28 14.67 15.42
CA ILE A 225 3.00 16.09 15.24
C ILE A 225 1.52 16.41 15.48
N THR A 226 0.62 15.62 14.89
CA THR A 226 -0.83 15.90 14.87
C THR A 226 -1.60 15.22 16.00
N GLY A 227 -0.95 14.30 16.73
CA GLY A 227 -1.58 13.44 17.73
C GLY A 227 -2.33 12.25 17.13
N PRO A 228 -2.99 11.43 17.97
CA PRO A 228 -3.60 10.16 17.57
C PRO A 228 -4.98 10.30 16.92
N ASN A 229 -5.57 11.49 16.86
CA ASN A 229 -6.92 11.72 16.35
C ASN A 229 -6.98 11.53 14.83
N HIS A 230 -7.68 10.50 14.34
CA HIS A 230 -7.76 10.13 12.92
C HIS A 230 -8.37 11.23 12.04
N ARG A 231 -9.21 12.12 12.58
CA ARG A 231 -9.73 13.27 11.81
C ARG A 231 -8.64 14.26 11.39
N ARG A 232 -7.54 14.36 12.15
CA ARG A 232 -6.37 15.17 11.82
C ARG A 232 -5.28 14.33 11.20
N LEU A 233 -5.12 13.08 11.69
CA LEU A 233 -4.09 12.17 11.26
C LEU A 233 -4.23 11.75 9.78
N LEU A 234 -5.46 11.40 9.33
CA LEU A 234 -5.67 10.95 7.95
C LEU A 234 -5.32 12.03 6.91
N PRO A 235 -5.84 13.29 7.02
CA PRO A 235 -5.46 14.34 6.08
C PRO A 235 -3.96 14.67 6.14
N ALA A 236 -3.40 14.78 7.33
CA ALA A 236 -1.98 15.07 7.49
C ALA A 236 -1.09 13.92 6.94
N SER A 237 -1.51 12.66 7.11
CA SER A 237 -0.84 11.50 6.51
C SER A 237 -0.93 11.50 4.99
N ALA A 238 -2.04 11.97 4.42
CA ALA A 238 -2.19 12.12 2.97
C ALA A 238 -1.10 13.05 2.39
N PHE A 239 -0.94 14.24 2.98
CA PHE A 239 0.12 15.17 2.57
C PHE A 239 1.52 14.64 2.89
N GLY A 240 1.72 14.09 4.08
CA GLY A 240 3.01 13.52 4.48
C GLY A 240 3.46 12.39 3.56
N GLY A 241 2.53 11.51 3.15
CA GLY A 241 2.81 10.42 2.22
C GLY A 241 3.17 10.90 0.82
N ALA A 242 2.47 11.91 0.31
CA ALA A 242 2.80 12.54 -0.96
C ALA A 242 4.23 13.12 -0.92
N ILE A 243 4.54 13.92 0.09
CA ILE A 243 5.86 14.55 0.25
C ILE A 243 6.97 13.48 0.38
N PHE A 244 6.76 12.49 1.25
CA PHE A 244 7.76 11.44 1.48
C PHE A 244 8.07 10.66 0.20
N LEU A 245 7.04 10.23 -0.53
CA LEU A 245 7.25 9.46 -1.76
C LEU A 245 7.83 10.31 -2.88
N MET A 246 7.44 11.60 -2.99
CA MET A 246 8.04 12.53 -3.95
C MET A 246 9.53 12.76 -3.68
N LEU A 247 9.93 12.91 -2.41
CA LEU A 247 11.33 13.02 -2.04
C LEU A 247 12.12 11.73 -2.35
N CYS A 248 11.55 10.57 -2.06
CA CYS A 248 12.17 9.30 -2.42
C CYS A 248 12.29 9.10 -3.94
N ASP A 249 11.28 9.51 -4.71
CA ASP A 249 11.33 9.43 -6.18
C ASP A 249 12.33 10.43 -6.78
N LEU A 250 12.46 11.63 -6.20
CA LEU A 250 13.49 12.60 -6.58
C LEU A 250 14.89 12.00 -6.36
N LEU A 251 15.14 11.40 -5.19
CA LEU A 251 16.41 10.72 -4.91
C LEU A 251 16.64 9.54 -5.86
N ALA A 252 15.62 8.76 -6.14
CA ALA A 252 15.69 7.63 -7.07
C ALA A 252 16.14 8.05 -8.48
N ARG A 253 15.73 9.24 -8.91
CA ARG A 253 16.09 9.81 -10.23
C ARG A 253 17.47 10.46 -10.28
N THR A 254 17.94 11.03 -9.18
CA THR A 254 19.12 11.91 -9.18
C THR A 254 20.38 11.28 -8.62
N LEU A 255 20.26 10.20 -7.80
CA LEU A 255 21.38 9.67 -7.02
C LEU A 255 22.45 8.99 -7.92
N PHE A 256 22.04 8.35 -9.02
CA PHE A 256 22.92 7.56 -9.89
C PHE A 256 22.71 7.86 -11.38
N ASP A 257 22.46 9.14 -11.71
CA ASP A 257 22.30 9.57 -13.11
C ASP A 257 23.46 9.03 -14.00
N PRO A 258 23.20 8.40 -15.16
CA PRO A 258 21.91 8.30 -15.89
C PRO A 258 21.04 7.09 -15.54
N ARG A 259 21.37 6.32 -14.52
CA ARG A 259 20.58 5.14 -14.11
C ARG A 259 19.57 5.52 -13.03
N GLU A 260 18.29 5.26 -13.29
CA GLU A 260 17.24 5.44 -12.29
C GLU A 260 17.13 4.22 -11.37
N LEU A 261 17.04 4.47 -10.07
CA LEU A 261 16.73 3.43 -9.09
C LEU A 261 15.22 3.18 -9.02
N PRO A 262 14.78 1.94 -8.77
CA PRO A 262 13.39 1.67 -8.40
C PRO A 262 13.02 2.41 -7.10
N VAL A 263 11.91 3.16 -7.11
CA VAL A 263 11.50 3.98 -5.96
C VAL A 263 11.24 3.15 -4.71
N GLY A 264 10.75 1.91 -4.87
CA GLY A 264 10.50 1.00 -3.74
C GLY A 264 11.79 0.59 -2.99
N VAL A 265 12.93 0.52 -3.68
CA VAL A 265 14.24 0.28 -3.02
C VAL A 265 14.62 1.48 -2.16
N VAL A 266 14.45 2.69 -2.68
CA VAL A 266 14.77 3.93 -1.96
C VAL A 266 13.87 4.11 -0.74
N THR A 267 12.54 3.88 -0.91
CA THR A 267 11.60 3.97 0.22
C THR A 267 11.87 2.93 1.30
N SER A 268 12.27 1.72 0.91
CA SER A 268 12.62 0.67 1.88
C SER A 268 13.90 0.99 2.65
N PHE A 269 14.90 1.50 1.97
CA PHE A 269 16.17 1.89 2.60
C PHE A 269 15.99 3.06 3.57
N ILE A 270 15.41 4.16 3.10
CA ILE A 270 15.17 5.36 3.93
C ILE A 270 14.15 5.06 5.03
N GLY A 271 13.07 4.37 4.68
CA GLY A 271 11.99 4.06 5.60
C GLY A 271 12.43 3.16 6.75
N SER A 272 13.27 2.16 6.50
CA SER A 272 13.79 1.29 7.56
C SER A 272 14.66 2.06 8.55
N ILE A 273 15.55 2.93 8.08
CA ILE A 273 16.40 3.76 8.94
C ILE A 273 15.54 4.73 9.78
N LEU A 274 14.61 5.46 9.12
CA LEU A 274 13.72 6.38 9.81
C LEU A 274 12.87 5.67 10.88
N PHE A 275 12.36 4.48 10.55
CA PHE A 275 11.55 3.72 11.48
C PHE A 275 12.32 3.34 12.74
N VAL A 276 13.56 2.83 12.60
CA VAL A 276 14.42 2.49 13.76
C VAL A 276 14.71 3.72 14.60
N VAL A 277 15.06 4.85 13.98
CA VAL A 277 15.35 6.11 14.70
C VAL A 277 14.13 6.59 15.50
N ILE A 278 12.95 6.57 14.88
CA ILE A 278 11.71 7.01 15.53
C ILE A 278 11.37 6.06 16.69
N PHE A 279 11.47 4.76 16.48
CA PHE A 279 11.16 3.76 17.49
C PHE A 279 12.06 3.89 18.74
N ILE A 280 13.36 4.14 18.54
CA ILE A 280 14.29 4.38 19.66
C ILE A 280 13.92 5.67 20.40
N ARG A 281 13.58 6.75 19.68
CA ARG A 281 13.20 8.02 20.32
C ARG A 281 11.92 7.92 21.13
N THR A 282 10.90 7.23 20.61
CA THR A 282 9.63 7.06 21.31
C THR A 282 9.82 6.28 22.61
N ARG A 283 10.61 5.20 22.62
CA ARG A 283 10.91 4.44 23.84
C ARG A 283 11.76 5.20 24.87
N ARG A 284 12.60 6.15 24.42
CA ARG A 284 13.38 6.98 25.33
C ARG A 284 12.58 8.11 25.96
N GLY A 285 11.52 8.58 25.30
CA GLY A 285 10.63 9.61 25.83
C GLY A 285 9.57 9.12 26.81
N GLU A 286 9.41 7.78 26.94
CA GLU A 286 8.52 7.13 27.93
C GLU A 286 9.25 6.79 29.24
N LYS A 287 10.57 7.06 29.34
CA LYS A 287 11.37 6.97 30.57
C LYS A 287 11.61 8.35 31.13
#